data_51969af72d3b8cad19809dca88f84a8d
#
_entry.id   51969af72d3b8cad19809dca88f84a8d
#
_cell.length_a   1.000
_cell.length_b   1.000
_cell.length_c   1.000
_cell.angle_alpha   90.00
_cell.angle_beta   90.00
_cell.angle_gamma   90.00
#
_symmetry.space_group_name_H-M   'P 1'
#
loop_
_entity.id
_entity.type
_entity.pdbx_description
1 polymer ?
#
loop_
_entity_poly.entity_id
_entity_poly.type
_entity_poly.pdbx_seq_one_letter_code
_entity_poly.pdbx_strand_id
1 'polypeptide(L)'
;MLAAYAAAAVFGEIQYRVAKFRDVTPAYNVVRPNFRYLPPLTIAGDAKVDGSARFFLLGTDNLGRDVALRLVQGTRIAFHVGIVTSLIAIPLGVILGLLGGYFGDKVDSFVVWLCATVASMPGLLFVLAISLVVGQGLLGIYLGIGLTTWVGTCRTIRAEVMKHKNRAYVQAAKTLGYSHARIMFRHILPNVAHIILIQFSIRFPSAVSTEVFISFLGIGVQGEPSWGVMINNARLRLWQGIWWEMTFTTLAIFALVLVFNHLADVLRDRLDPALRSER
;
A
#
# COMPACT_ATOMS: atom_id res chain seq x y z
N MET A 1 -0.38 -1.36 -17.56
CA MET A 1 -1.22 -0.78 -16.50
C MET A 1 -0.41 -0.34 -15.28
N LEU A 2 0.48 -1.16 -14.70
CA LEU A 2 1.31 -0.75 -13.54
C LEU A 2 2.12 0.53 -13.81
N ALA A 3 2.75 0.63 -14.98
CA ALA A 3 3.48 1.81 -15.38
C ALA A 3 2.61 3.08 -15.44
N ALA A 4 1.33 2.94 -15.83
CA ALA A 4 0.39 4.06 -15.83
C ALA A 4 0.05 4.53 -14.41
N TYR A 5 -0.16 3.60 -13.47
CA TYR A 5 -0.36 3.94 -12.07
C TYR A 5 0.88 4.58 -11.44
N ALA A 6 2.06 4.04 -11.73
CA ALA A 6 3.33 4.62 -11.27
C ALA A 6 3.53 6.05 -11.84
N ALA A 7 3.26 6.25 -13.12
CA ALA A 7 3.32 7.57 -13.75
C ALA A 7 2.31 8.55 -13.13
N ALA A 8 1.08 8.11 -12.87
CA ALA A 8 0.07 8.92 -12.20
C ALA A 8 0.48 9.27 -10.76
N ALA A 9 1.09 8.34 -10.01
CA ALA A 9 1.60 8.60 -8.67
C ALA A 9 2.75 9.62 -8.69
N VAL A 10 3.71 9.49 -9.62
CA VAL A 10 4.81 10.43 -9.80
C VAL A 10 4.29 11.82 -10.20
N PHE A 11 3.36 11.87 -11.14
CA PHE A 11 2.72 13.14 -11.55
C PHE A 11 2.00 13.81 -10.37
N GLY A 12 1.26 13.04 -9.58
CA GLY A 12 0.61 13.52 -8.36
C GLY A 12 1.62 14.06 -7.33
N GLU A 13 2.76 13.38 -7.15
CA GLU A 13 3.83 13.82 -6.26
C GLU A 13 4.48 15.13 -6.74
N ILE A 14 4.72 15.26 -8.04
CA ILE A 14 5.24 16.51 -8.63
C ILE A 14 4.25 17.66 -8.39
N GLN A 15 2.96 17.45 -8.67
CA GLN A 15 1.94 18.48 -8.42
C GLN A 15 1.89 18.90 -6.96
N TYR A 16 1.95 17.95 -6.03
CA TYR A 16 1.96 18.22 -4.60
C TYR A 16 3.18 19.03 -4.17
N ARG A 17 4.38 18.62 -4.59
CA ARG A 17 5.64 19.31 -4.25
C ARG A 17 5.70 20.71 -4.84
N VAL A 18 5.29 20.89 -6.09
CA VAL A 18 5.27 22.21 -6.75
C VAL A 18 4.30 23.15 -6.04
N ALA A 19 3.10 22.67 -5.70
CA ALA A 19 2.13 23.48 -4.97
C ALA A 19 2.64 23.86 -3.57
N LYS A 20 3.25 22.91 -2.86
CA LYS A 20 3.86 23.13 -1.54
C LYS A 20 5.04 24.11 -1.61
N PHE A 21 5.89 23.99 -2.63
CA PHE A 21 7.04 24.89 -2.81
C PHE A 21 6.61 26.31 -3.16
N ARG A 22 5.53 26.46 -3.93
CA ARG A 22 4.99 27.77 -4.33
C ARG A 22 4.01 28.37 -3.31
N ASP A 23 3.73 27.65 -2.25
CA ASP A 23 2.73 28.03 -1.21
C ASP A 23 1.35 28.39 -1.81
N VAL A 24 0.92 27.62 -2.82
CA VAL A 24 -0.37 27.79 -3.49
C VAL A 24 -1.29 26.62 -3.25
N THR A 25 -2.60 26.88 -3.22
CA THR A 25 -3.59 25.82 -3.14
C THR A 25 -3.47 24.87 -4.33
N PRO A 26 -3.22 23.56 -4.11
CA PRO A 26 -3.08 22.61 -5.20
C PRO A 26 -4.34 22.55 -6.07
N ALA A 27 -4.15 22.35 -7.38
CA ALA A 27 -5.25 22.35 -8.36
C ALA A 27 -6.38 21.36 -8.03
N TYR A 28 -6.05 20.23 -7.39
CA TYR A 28 -7.00 19.20 -6.95
C TYR A 28 -7.81 19.59 -5.70
N ASN A 29 -7.41 20.65 -4.98
CA ASN A 29 -8.09 21.15 -3.78
C ASN A 29 -8.76 22.51 -4.00
N VAL A 30 -8.67 23.09 -5.18
CA VAL A 30 -9.33 24.37 -5.49
C VAL A 30 -10.85 24.19 -5.43
N VAL A 31 -11.48 24.88 -4.47
CA VAL A 31 -12.93 24.84 -4.25
C VAL A 31 -13.62 25.79 -5.23
N ARG A 32 -14.64 25.28 -5.94
CA ARG A 32 -15.46 26.06 -6.91
C ARG A 32 -16.94 25.85 -6.62
N PRO A 33 -17.54 26.66 -5.74
CA PRO A 33 -18.94 26.47 -5.29
C PRO A 33 -19.95 26.43 -6.44
N ASN A 34 -19.69 27.14 -7.55
CA ASN A 34 -20.57 27.22 -8.72
C ASN A 34 -20.53 25.92 -9.59
N PHE A 35 -19.52 25.06 -9.36
CA PHE A 35 -19.32 23.85 -10.16
C PHE A 35 -19.59 22.57 -9.38
N ARG A 36 -20.40 22.63 -8.32
CA ARG A 36 -20.74 21.46 -7.51
C ARG A 36 -21.52 20.44 -8.33
N TYR A 37 -21.10 19.18 -8.22
CA TYR A 37 -21.80 18.04 -8.82
C TYR A 37 -22.00 18.10 -10.33
N LEU A 38 -21.08 18.72 -11.06
CA LEU A 38 -21.09 18.63 -12.51
C LEU A 38 -20.86 17.18 -12.94
N PRO A 39 -21.68 16.65 -13.87
CA PRO A 39 -21.49 15.30 -14.38
C PRO A 39 -20.18 15.17 -15.19
N PRO A 40 -19.72 13.92 -15.45
CA PRO A 40 -18.58 13.69 -16.32
C PRO A 40 -18.75 14.31 -17.71
N LEU A 41 -17.62 14.64 -18.35
CA LEU A 41 -17.53 15.24 -19.70
C LEU A 41 -18.21 16.62 -19.82
N THR A 42 -18.33 17.35 -18.73
CA THR A 42 -18.93 18.70 -18.74
C THR A 42 -17.86 19.77 -18.99
N ILE A 43 -18.20 20.74 -19.84
CA ILE A 43 -17.44 21.99 -20.01
C ILE A 43 -18.18 23.08 -19.25
N ALA A 44 -17.53 23.69 -18.28
CA ALA A 44 -18.08 24.78 -17.51
C ALA A 44 -17.10 25.94 -17.44
N GLY A 45 -17.58 27.16 -17.66
CA GLY A 45 -16.80 28.40 -17.53
C GLY A 45 -17.38 29.27 -16.43
N ASP A 46 -16.54 29.89 -15.61
CA ASP A 46 -16.95 30.87 -14.64
C ASP A 46 -16.48 32.26 -15.11
N ALA A 47 -17.40 33.02 -15.70
CA ALA A 47 -17.16 34.38 -16.18
C ALA A 47 -16.72 35.33 -15.05
N LYS A 48 -16.94 34.94 -13.75
CA LYS A 48 -16.60 35.76 -12.60
C LYS A 48 -15.20 35.52 -12.03
N VAL A 49 -14.53 34.38 -12.38
CA VAL A 49 -13.25 34.01 -11.79
C VAL A 49 -12.09 34.21 -12.78
N ASP A 50 -12.16 33.69 -14.00
CA ASP A 50 -11.12 33.91 -15.01
C ASP A 50 -11.61 33.79 -16.48
N GLY A 51 -12.91 33.62 -16.69
CA GLY A 51 -13.53 33.53 -18.02
C GLY A 51 -13.14 32.30 -18.86
N SER A 52 -12.28 31.42 -18.34
CA SER A 52 -11.80 30.24 -19.05
C SER A 52 -12.76 29.07 -18.86
N ALA A 53 -13.22 28.48 -19.96
CA ALA A 53 -13.96 27.22 -19.93
C ALA A 53 -13.02 26.08 -19.52
N ARG A 54 -13.43 25.29 -18.52
CA ARG A 54 -12.71 24.10 -18.06
C ARG A 54 -13.48 22.84 -18.39
N PHE A 55 -12.75 21.84 -18.84
CA PHE A 55 -13.29 20.51 -19.11
C PHE A 55 -13.09 19.60 -17.91
N PHE A 56 -14.17 19.06 -17.37
CA PHE A 56 -14.18 18.12 -16.25
C PHE A 56 -14.41 16.71 -16.78
N LEU A 57 -13.32 15.95 -16.96
CA LEU A 57 -13.35 14.61 -17.55
C LEU A 57 -14.21 13.63 -16.70
N LEU A 58 -14.02 13.60 -15.40
CA LEU A 58 -14.73 12.71 -14.46
C LEU A 58 -15.76 13.45 -13.60
N GLY A 59 -16.08 14.70 -13.95
CA GLY A 59 -17.00 15.53 -13.19
C GLY A 59 -16.38 16.18 -11.97
N THR A 60 -17.22 16.71 -11.10
CA THR A 60 -16.82 17.42 -9.88
C THR A 60 -17.48 16.85 -8.62
N ASP A 61 -16.85 17.12 -7.48
CA ASP A 61 -17.33 16.71 -6.17
C ASP A 61 -18.27 17.74 -5.49
N ASN A 62 -18.55 17.52 -4.21
CA ASN A 62 -19.41 18.37 -3.39
C ASN A 62 -18.90 19.82 -3.18
N LEU A 63 -17.65 20.08 -3.44
CA LEU A 63 -17.02 21.39 -3.34
C LEU A 63 -16.66 21.98 -4.71
N GLY A 64 -17.09 21.31 -5.80
CA GLY A 64 -16.74 21.70 -7.17
C GLY A 64 -15.27 21.43 -7.53
N ARG A 65 -14.60 20.50 -6.83
CA ARG A 65 -13.24 20.10 -7.12
C ARG A 65 -13.23 19.02 -8.21
N ASP A 66 -12.20 19.01 -9.02
CA ASP A 66 -12.04 18.07 -10.13
C ASP A 66 -11.78 16.64 -9.64
N VAL A 67 -12.70 15.72 -9.95
CA VAL A 67 -12.60 14.31 -9.55
C VAL A 67 -11.40 13.61 -10.20
N ALA A 68 -11.04 13.92 -11.45
CA ALA A 68 -9.89 13.31 -12.12
C ALA A 68 -8.57 13.68 -11.44
N LEU A 69 -8.38 14.96 -11.10
CA LEU A 69 -7.18 15.40 -10.39
C LEU A 69 -7.09 14.80 -8.99
N ARG A 70 -8.22 14.68 -8.29
CA ARG A 70 -8.29 14.04 -6.98
C ARG A 70 -8.00 12.55 -7.05
N LEU A 71 -8.47 11.87 -8.10
CA LEU A 71 -8.18 10.46 -8.35
C LEU A 71 -6.67 10.21 -8.52
N VAL A 72 -5.99 11.07 -9.27
CA VAL A 72 -4.52 11.04 -9.43
C VAL A 72 -3.81 11.23 -8.10
N GLN A 73 -4.27 12.15 -7.26
CA GLN A 73 -3.69 12.32 -5.92
C GLN A 73 -3.97 11.15 -4.99
N GLY A 74 -5.14 10.53 -5.10
CA GLY A 74 -5.43 9.27 -4.42
C GLY A 74 -4.46 8.15 -4.81
N THR A 75 -4.08 8.08 -6.10
CA THR A 75 -3.04 7.15 -6.58
C THR A 75 -1.69 7.41 -5.91
N ARG A 76 -1.29 8.67 -5.79
CA ARG A 76 -0.07 9.07 -5.08
C ARG A 76 -0.09 8.54 -3.63
N ILE A 77 -1.18 8.80 -2.89
CA ILE A 77 -1.32 8.37 -1.50
C ILE A 77 -1.28 6.84 -1.41
N ALA A 78 -1.99 6.13 -2.29
CA ALA A 78 -1.98 4.67 -2.36
C ALA A 78 -0.55 4.11 -2.54
N PHE A 79 0.26 4.71 -3.42
CA PHE A 79 1.66 4.31 -3.62
C PHE A 79 2.52 4.59 -2.39
N HIS A 80 2.38 5.75 -1.76
CA HIS A 80 3.09 6.06 -0.51
C HIS A 80 2.75 5.03 0.58
N VAL A 81 1.46 4.76 0.78
CA VAL A 81 1.01 3.77 1.77
C VAL A 81 1.56 2.39 1.44
N GLY A 82 1.37 1.91 0.22
CA GLY A 82 1.83 0.58 -0.19
C GLY A 82 3.34 0.39 -0.04
N ILE A 83 4.14 1.38 -0.43
CA ILE A 83 5.61 1.33 -0.34
C ILE A 83 6.08 1.46 1.12
N VAL A 84 5.66 2.51 1.83
CA VAL A 84 6.19 2.80 3.18
C VAL A 84 5.81 1.71 4.17
N THR A 85 4.56 1.23 4.13
CA THR A 85 4.13 0.14 5.02
C THR A 85 4.86 -1.16 4.71
N SER A 86 5.13 -1.45 3.43
CA SER A 86 5.92 -2.62 3.02
C SER A 86 7.38 -2.51 3.47
N LEU A 87 7.98 -1.31 3.42
CA LEU A 87 9.33 -1.06 3.91
C LEU A 87 9.45 -1.21 5.44
N ILE A 88 8.37 -1.14 6.18
CA ILE A 88 8.33 -1.43 7.62
C ILE A 88 8.06 -2.91 7.84
N ALA A 89 6.98 -3.45 7.27
CA ALA A 89 6.50 -4.79 7.55
C ALA A 89 7.41 -5.90 7.02
N ILE A 90 7.96 -5.74 5.80
CA ILE A 90 8.79 -6.78 5.18
C ILE A 90 10.11 -6.97 5.92
N PRO A 91 10.92 -5.93 6.20
CA PRO A 91 12.15 -6.12 6.96
C PRO A 91 11.93 -6.71 8.34
N LEU A 92 10.91 -6.26 9.08
CA LEU A 92 10.55 -6.85 10.38
C LEU A 92 10.22 -8.33 10.24
N GLY A 93 9.37 -8.70 9.30
CA GLY A 93 9.01 -10.09 9.05
C GLY A 93 10.21 -10.95 8.60
N VAL A 94 11.06 -10.41 7.73
CA VAL A 94 12.27 -11.10 7.25
C VAL A 94 13.27 -11.34 8.39
N ILE A 95 13.58 -10.33 9.19
CA ILE A 95 14.54 -10.45 10.28
C ILE A 95 14.04 -11.47 11.32
N LEU A 96 12.81 -11.33 11.79
CA LEU A 96 12.24 -12.26 12.77
C LEU A 96 12.09 -13.67 12.21
N GLY A 97 11.68 -13.81 10.95
CA GLY A 97 11.59 -15.11 10.27
C GLY A 97 12.94 -15.78 10.09
N LEU A 98 14.00 -15.02 9.74
CA LEU A 98 15.37 -15.51 9.67
C LEU A 98 15.87 -16.00 11.04
N LEU A 99 15.67 -15.21 12.09
CA LEU A 99 16.11 -15.53 13.43
C LEU A 99 15.42 -16.80 13.95
N GLY A 100 14.08 -16.85 13.91
CA GLY A 100 13.32 -18.02 14.36
C GLY A 100 13.65 -19.27 13.56
N GLY A 101 13.62 -19.20 12.22
CA GLY A 101 13.90 -20.35 11.35
C GLY A 101 15.32 -20.88 11.47
N TYR A 102 16.31 -20.00 11.61
CA TYR A 102 17.73 -20.40 11.68
C TYR A 102 18.12 -20.96 13.05
N PHE A 103 17.88 -20.23 14.14
CA PHE A 103 18.31 -20.67 15.47
C PHE A 103 17.44 -21.82 16.01
N GLY A 104 16.12 -21.78 15.81
CA GLY A 104 15.20 -22.78 16.36
C GLY A 104 14.99 -22.60 17.87
N ASP A 105 14.54 -23.68 18.54
CA ASP A 105 14.37 -23.77 19.98
C ASP A 105 13.74 -22.55 20.64
N LYS A 106 14.41 -21.95 21.63
CA LYS A 106 13.90 -20.79 22.40
C LYS A 106 13.66 -19.55 21.54
N VAL A 107 14.51 -19.31 20.53
CA VAL A 107 14.37 -18.15 19.64
C VAL A 107 13.13 -18.34 18.76
N ASP A 108 12.95 -19.53 18.25
CA ASP A 108 11.78 -19.88 17.47
C ASP A 108 10.50 -19.79 18.27
N SER A 109 10.51 -20.36 19.48
CA SER A 109 9.37 -20.31 20.40
C SER A 109 8.96 -18.85 20.72
N PHE A 110 9.94 -17.96 20.92
CA PHE A 110 9.68 -16.54 21.14
C PHE A 110 9.09 -15.86 19.91
N VAL A 111 9.63 -16.11 18.71
CA VAL A 111 9.12 -15.54 17.46
C VAL A 111 7.69 -16.03 17.19
N VAL A 112 7.43 -17.31 17.39
CA VAL A 112 6.08 -17.88 17.24
C VAL A 112 5.09 -17.28 18.24
N TRP A 113 5.51 -17.14 19.51
CA TRP A 113 4.70 -16.49 20.52
C TRP A 113 4.38 -15.03 20.14
N LEU A 114 5.37 -14.27 19.69
CA LEU A 114 5.17 -12.88 19.26
C LEU A 114 4.21 -12.79 18.05
N CYS A 115 4.38 -13.69 17.06
CA CYS A 115 3.46 -13.80 15.93
C CYS A 115 2.05 -14.15 16.36
N ALA A 116 1.88 -15.06 17.32
CA ALA A 116 0.58 -15.47 17.83
C ALA A 116 -0.10 -14.30 18.59
N THR A 117 0.66 -13.59 19.42
CA THR A 117 0.16 -12.44 20.18
C THR A 117 -0.36 -11.34 19.25
N VAL A 118 0.41 -10.95 18.22
CA VAL A 118 -0.04 -9.94 17.25
C VAL A 118 -1.22 -10.45 16.43
N ALA A 119 -1.22 -11.71 16.02
CA ALA A 119 -2.29 -12.29 15.20
C ALA A 119 -3.59 -12.57 15.99
N SER A 120 -3.56 -12.57 17.33
CA SER A 120 -4.77 -12.74 18.15
C SER A 120 -5.66 -11.49 18.16
N MET A 121 -5.12 -10.33 17.78
CA MET A 121 -5.88 -9.09 17.71
C MET A 121 -6.55 -8.96 16.33
N PRO A 122 -7.83 -8.51 16.28
CA PRO A 122 -8.46 -8.21 15.01
C PRO A 122 -7.66 -7.13 14.25
N GLY A 123 -7.08 -7.49 13.09
CA GLY A 123 -6.07 -6.69 12.41
C GLY A 123 -6.48 -5.25 12.16
N LEU A 124 -7.71 -4.99 11.68
CA LEU A 124 -8.21 -3.65 11.44
C LEU A 124 -8.31 -2.81 12.72
N LEU A 125 -8.79 -3.41 13.82
CA LEU A 125 -8.90 -2.71 15.11
C LEU A 125 -7.52 -2.38 15.66
N PHE A 126 -6.55 -3.26 15.46
CA PHE A 126 -5.19 -3.02 15.91
C PHE A 126 -4.51 -1.89 15.11
N VAL A 127 -4.69 -1.85 13.78
CA VAL A 127 -4.24 -0.72 12.95
C VAL A 127 -4.90 0.59 13.39
N LEU A 128 -6.21 0.58 13.64
CA LEU A 128 -6.95 1.75 14.13
C LEU A 128 -6.41 2.24 15.47
N ALA A 129 -6.19 1.33 16.42
CA ALA A 129 -5.67 1.67 17.75
C ALA A 129 -4.30 2.37 17.64
N ILE A 130 -3.36 1.81 16.84
CA ILE A 130 -2.05 2.43 16.63
C ILE A 130 -2.20 3.79 15.95
N SER A 131 -3.05 3.88 14.91
CA SER A 131 -3.26 5.13 14.19
C SER A 131 -3.83 6.24 15.06
N LEU A 132 -4.70 5.91 16.02
CA LEU A 132 -5.25 6.87 16.97
C LEU A 132 -4.22 7.31 18.02
N VAL A 133 -3.36 6.40 18.51
CA VAL A 133 -2.32 6.70 19.50
C VAL A 133 -1.22 7.56 18.89
N VAL A 134 -0.79 7.26 17.67
CA VAL A 134 0.26 8.00 16.93
C VAL A 134 -0.26 9.37 16.47
N GLY A 135 -1.55 9.45 16.18
CA GLY A 135 -2.22 10.61 15.60
C GLY A 135 -2.81 10.30 14.22
N GLN A 136 -3.92 10.97 13.93
CA GLN A 136 -4.59 10.84 12.62
C GLN A 136 -3.69 11.36 11.49
N GLY A 137 -3.72 10.70 10.35
CA GLY A 137 -2.97 11.07 9.15
C GLY A 137 -2.07 9.96 8.62
N LEU A 138 -1.23 10.28 7.66
CA LEU A 138 -0.37 9.30 6.97
C LEU A 138 0.59 8.57 7.90
N LEU A 139 1.17 9.25 8.90
CA LEU A 139 2.12 8.63 9.82
C LEU A 139 1.46 7.52 10.66
N GLY A 140 0.27 7.79 11.22
CA GLY A 140 -0.50 6.80 11.96
C GLY A 140 -0.84 5.57 11.10
N ILE A 141 -1.22 5.80 9.84
CA ILE A 141 -1.49 4.73 8.87
C ILE A 141 -0.23 3.91 8.58
N TYR A 142 0.90 4.56 8.32
CA TYR A 142 2.17 3.87 8.00
C TYR A 142 2.61 2.95 9.15
N LEU A 143 2.61 3.46 10.37
CA LEU A 143 2.99 2.69 11.55
C LEU A 143 1.92 1.65 11.89
N GLY A 144 0.64 2.02 11.84
CA GLY A 144 -0.46 1.10 12.09
C GLY A 144 -0.40 -0.13 11.20
N ILE A 145 -0.35 0.05 9.88
CA ILE A 145 -0.29 -1.06 8.93
C ILE A 145 1.08 -1.77 9.00
N GLY A 146 2.18 -1.01 9.02
CA GLY A 146 3.53 -1.57 8.98
C GLY A 146 3.84 -2.47 10.18
N LEU A 147 3.46 -2.05 11.39
CA LEU A 147 3.74 -2.77 12.63
C LEU A 147 2.76 -3.92 12.91
N THR A 148 1.66 -4.04 12.19
CA THR A 148 0.69 -5.12 12.39
C THR A 148 0.78 -6.22 11.34
N THR A 149 1.21 -5.89 10.12
CA THR A 149 1.12 -6.82 8.98
C THR A 149 2.38 -7.65 8.72
N TRP A 150 3.46 -7.48 9.47
CA TRP A 150 4.72 -8.22 9.29
C TRP A 150 4.61 -9.73 9.58
N VAL A 151 3.63 -10.15 10.38
CA VAL A 151 3.45 -11.54 10.85
C VAL A 151 3.39 -12.56 9.71
N GLY A 152 2.64 -12.25 8.64
CA GLY A 152 2.54 -13.14 7.48
C GLY A 152 3.89 -13.34 6.78
N THR A 153 4.68 -12.28 6.58
CA THR A 153 6.04 -12.37 6.01
C THR A 153 6.94 -13.18 6.93
N CYS A 154 6.87 -12.94 8.25
CA CYS A 154 7.67 -13.68 9.22
C CYS A 154 7.41 -15.18 9.13
N ARG A 155 6.15 -15.62 9.12
CA ARG A 155 5.78 -17.03 9.01
C ARG A 155 6.27 -17.67 7.72
N THR A 156 6.15 -16.98 6.59
CA THR A 156 6.60 -17.49 5.28
C THR A 156 8.12 -17.61 5.23
N ILE A 157 8.85 -16.57 5.61
CA ILE A 157 10.32 -16.57 5.62
C ILE A 157 10.84 -17.61 6.62
N ARG A 158 10.28 -17.70 7.82
CA ARG A 158 10.64 -18.70 8.82
C ARG A 158 10.53 -20.12 8.27
N ALA A 159 9.41 -20.45 7.64
CA ALA A 159 9.20 -21.78 7.06
C ALA A 159 10.25 -22.10 6.00
N GLU A 160 10.60 -21.15 5.15
CA GLU A 160 11.59 -21.35 4.10
C GLU A 160 13.01 -21.46 4.66
N VAL A 161 13.36 -20.64 5.63
CA VAL A 161 14.66 -20.70 6.33
C VAL A 161 14.86 -22.05 7.01
N MET A 162 13.82 -22.62 7.62
CA MET A 162 13.87 -23.95 8.22
C MET A 162 14.22 -25.05 7.19
N LYS A 163 13.71 -24.95 5.94
CA LYS A 163 14.07 -25.86 4.85
C LYS A 163 15.53 -25.67 4.44
N HIS A 164 15.99 -24.42 4.29
CA HIS A 164 17.34 -24.10 3.87
C HIS A 164 18.41 -24.41 4.92
N LYS A 165 18.10 -24.29 6.22
CA LYS A 165 18.99 -24.53 7.35
C LYS A 165 19.69 -25.91 7.26
N ASN A 166 19.00 -26.91 6.74
CA ASN A 166 19.49 -28.29 6.65
C ASN A 166 20.11 -28.65 5.30
N ARG A 167 20.18 -27.71 4.34
CA ARG A 167 20.77 -27.93 3.03
C ARG A 167 22.30 -28.06 3.10
N ALA A 168 22.89 -28.85 2.20
CA ALA A 168 24.34 -29.15 2.16
C ALA A 168 25.21 -27.89 2.16
N TYR A 169 24.83 -26.86 1.40
CA TYR A 169 25.60 -25.61 1.33
C TYR A 169 25.65 -24.85 2.67
N VAL A 170 24.60 -24.94 3.50
CA VAL A 170 24.58 -24.35 4.85
C VAL A 170 25.45 -25.16 5.80
N GLN A 171 25.40 -26.49 5.71
CA GLN A 171 26.24 -27.36 6.52
C GLN A 171 27.73 -27.16 6.19
N ALA A 172 28.07 -27.08 4.90
CA ALA A 172 29.45 -26.78 4.46
C ALA A 172 29.93 -25.43 5.00
N ALA A 173 29.06 -24.36 4.98
CA ALA A 173 29.41 -23.07 5.53
C ALA A 173 29.66 -23.13 7.06
N LYS A 174 28.89 -23.95 7.81
CA LYS A 174 29.12 -24.19 9.24
C LYS A 174 30.44 -24.89 9.48
N THR A 175 30.78 -25.95 8.71
CA THR A 175 32.03 -26.70 8.82
C THR A 175 33.25 -25.82 8.53
N LEU A 176 33.11 -24.86 7.59
CA LEU A 176 34.14 -23.85 7.30
C LEU A 176 34.24 -22.74 8.38
N GLY A 177 33.47 -22.81 9.47
CA GLY A 177 33.53 -21.89 10.59
C GLY A 177 32.93 -20.50 10.33
N TYR A 178 32.03 -20.35 9.35
CA TYR A 178 31.39 -19.07 9.08
C TYR A 178 30.46 -18.69 10.23
N SER A 179 30.45 -17.39 10.60
CA SER A 179 29.58 -16.87 11.63
C SER A 179 28.09 -17.02 11.27
N HIS A 180 27.23 -17.17 12.27
CA HIS A 180 25.78 -17.30 12.08
C HIS A 180 25.19 -16.15 11.25
N ALA A 181 25.61 -14.91 11.50
CA ALA A 181 25.17 -13.75 10.71
C ALA A 181 25.58 -13.90 9.23
N ARG A 182 26.83 -14.31 8.95
CA ARG A 182 27.28 -14.54 7.56
C ARG A 182 26.46 -15.64 6.88
N ILE A 183 26.14 -16.71 7.58
CA ILE A 183 25.31 -17.80 7.03
C ILE A 183 23.90 -17.29 6.72
N MET A 184 23.26 -16.59 7.65
CA MET A 184 21.90 -16.06 7.45
C MET A 184 21.82 -15.04 6.30
N PHE A 185 22.68 -14.01 6.32
CA PHE A 185 22.54 -12.88 5.38
C PHE A 185 23.23 -13.14 4.03
N ARG A 186 24.28 -13.95 3.96
CA ARG A 186 25.03 -14.16 2.72
C ARG A 186 24.74 -15.51 2.05
N HIS A 187 24.24 -16.50 2.78
CA HIS A 187 23.95 -17.82 2.22
C HIS A 187 22.45 -18.14 2.19
N ILE A 188 21.68 -17.84 3.23
CA ILE A 188 20.24 -18.17 3.28
C ILE A 188 19.40 -17.06 2.64
N LEU A 189 19.54 -15.81 3.09
CA LEU A 189 18.70 -14.70 2.63
C LEU A 189 18.68 -14.51 1.09
N PRO A 190 19.80 -14.60 0.35
CA PRO A 190 19.74 -14.50 -1.11
C PRO A 190 18.92 -15.61 -1.77
N ASN A 191 18.92 -16.80 -1.21
CA ASN A 191 18.16 -17.94 -1.73
C ASN A 191 16.64 -17.82 -1.47
N VAL A 192 16.24 -17.04 -0.47
CA VAL A 192 14.82 -16.77 -0.16
C VAL A 192 14.37 -15.37 -0.61
N ALA A 193 15.25 -14.59 -1.26
CA ALA A 193 14.97 -13.21 -1.66
C ALA A 193 13.80 -13.09 -2.66
N HIS A 194 13.60 -14.11 -3.51
CA HIS A 194 12.45 -14.15 -4.41
C HIS A 194 11.12 -14.08 -3.68
N ILE A 195 11.03 -14.67 -2.48
CA ILE A 195 9.83 -14.64 -1.64
C ILE A 195 9.53 -13.20 -1.17
N ILE A 196 10.57 -12.39 -0.93
CA ILE A 196 10.40 -10.99 -0.51
C ILE A 196 9.69 -10.18 -1.60
N LEU A 197 10.04 -10.40 -2.87
CA LEU A 197 9.39 -9.75 -4.01
C LEU A 197 7.92 -10.18 -4.14
N ILE A 198 7.63 -11.46 -3.97
CA ILE A 198 6.27 -12.00 -3.97
C ILE A 198 5.47 -11.40 -2.80
N GLN A 199 6.05 -11.35 -1.60
CA GLN A 199 5.41 -10.76 -0.43
C GLN A 199 5.10 -9.27 -0.62
N PHE A 200 6.00 -8.51 -1.26
CA PHE A 200 5.73 -7.11 -1.60
C PHE A 200 4.51 -6.97 -2.51
N SER A 201 4.43 -7.79 -3.57
CA SER A 201 3.33 -7.73 -4.53
C SER A 201 1.96 -8.06 -3.91
N ILE A 202 1.91 -8.96 -2.93
CA ILE A 202 0.68 -9.32 -2.20
C ILE A 202 0.31 -8.25 -1.16
N ARG A 203 1.32 -7.68 -0.48
CA ARG A 203 1.10 -6.73 0.61
C ARG A 203 0.71 -5.35 0.15
N PHE A 204 1.24 -4.91 -0.98
CA PHE A 204 0.97 -3.59 -1.51
C PHE A 204 -0.53 -3.33 -1.67
N PRO A 205 -1.32 -4.13 -2.42
CA PRO A 205 -2.75 -3.91 -2.56
C PRO A 205 -3.52 -4.10 -1.24
N SER A 206 -3.07 -5.00 -0.37
CA SER A 206 -3.66 -5.19 0.95
C SER A 206 -3.51 -3.95 1.83
N ALA A 207 -2.33 -3.32 1.83
CA ALA A 207 -2.08 -2.09 2.57
C ALA A 207 -2.92 -0.92 2.03
N VAL A 208 -3.03 -0.79 0.71
CA VAL A 208 -3.90 0.22 0.07
C VAL A 208 -5.36 0.00 0.46
N SER A 209 -5.86 -1.23 0.40
CA SER A 209 -7.24 -1.53 0.79
C SER A 209 -7.50 -1.22 2.27
N THR A 210 -6.53 -1.47 3.14
CA THR A 210 -6.61 -1.14 4.57
C THR A 210 -6.64 0.37 4.79
N GLU A 211 -5.80 1.14 4.09
CA GLU A 211 -5.82 2.60 4.13
C GLU A 211 -7.17 3.16 3.68
N VAL A 212 -7.66 2.68 2.52
CA VAL A 212 -8.97 3.09 1.98
C VAL A 212 -10.08 2.87 3.00
N PHE A 213 -10.08 1.72 3.67
CA PHE A 213 -11.07 1.41 4.70
C PHE A 213 -10.97 2.35 5.91
N ILE A 214 -9.75 2.61 6.41
CA ILE A 214 -9.52 3.50 7.56
C ILE A 214 -9.88 4.95 7.22
N SER A 215 -9.53 5.41 6.02
CA SER A 215 -9.87 6.74 5.54
C SER A 215 -11.37 6.89 5.25
N PHE A 216 -12.03 5.83 4.79
CA PHE A 216 -13.49 5.77 4.68
C PHE A 216 -14.20 5.92 6.04
N LEU A 217 -13.62 5.40 7.12
CA LEU A 217 -14.13 5.62 8.48
C LEU A 217 -13.84 7.02 9.03
N GLY A 218 -13.11 7.87 8.31
CA GLY A 218 -12.77 9.23 8.72
C GLY A 218 -11.60 9.35 9.71
N ILE A 219 -10.88 8.24 9.98
CA ILE A 219 -9.74 8.20 10.92
C ILE A 219 -8.41 8.29 10.15
N GLY A 220 -8.43 8.06 8.85
CA GLY A 220 -7.24 7.96 8.01
C GLY A 220 -6.62 9.30 7.61
N VAL A 221 -6.36 9.47 6.33
CA VAL A 221 -5.71 10.65 5.76
C VAL A 221 -6.57 11.90 5.98
N GLN A 222 -5.94 12.96 6.48
CA GLN A 222 -6.60 14.24 6.70
C GLN A 222 -6.06 15.30 5.72
N GLY A 223 -6.97 16.12 5.18
CA GLY A 223 -6.59 17.26 4.33
C GLY A 223 -6.19 16.93 2.89
N GLU A 224 -5.92 15.67 2.59
CA GLU A 224 -5.54 15.21 1.25
C GLU A 224 -6.57 14.23 0.65
N PRO A 225 -6.73 14.18 -0.68
CA PRO A 225 -7.70 13.32 -1.33
C PRO A 225 -7.18 11.89 -1.46
N SER A 226 -7.28 11.06 -0.40
CA SER A 226 -7.14 9.61 -0.58
C SER A 226 -8.40 9.01 -1.20
N TRP A 227 -8.29 7.83 -1.79
CA TRP A 227 -9.45 7.13 -2.36
C TRP A 227 -10.49 6.80 -1.29
N GLY A 228 -10.07 6.49 -0.06
CA GLY A 228 -11.00 6.26 1.06
C GLY A 228 -11.80 7.51 1.43
N VAL A 229 -11.14 8.67 1.47
CA VAL A 229 -11.80 9.97 1.70
C VAL A 229 -12.78 10.30 0.57
N MET A 230 -12.42 10.03 -0.70
CA MET A 230 -13.31 10.24 -1.83
C MET A 230 -14.58 9.38 -1.73
N ILE A 231 -14.45 8.08 -1.43
CA ILE A 231 -15.59 7.17 -1.24
C ILE A 231 -16.45 7.62 -0.06
N ASN A 232 -15.84 8.02 1.07
CA ASN A 232 -16.58 8.53 2.23
C ASN A 232 -17.43 9.76 1.88
N ASN A 233 -16.87 10.68 1.10
CA ASN A 233 -17.59 11.87 0.64
C ASN A 233 -18.71 11.53 -0.35
N ALA A 234 -18.48 10.57 -1.25
CA ALA A 234 -19.41 10.22 -2.33
C ALA A 234 -20.62 9.40 -1.84
N ARG A 235 -20.44 8.52 -0.84
CA ARG A 235 -21.46 7.54 -0.41
C ARG A 235 -22.83 8.12 -0.11
N LEU A 236 -22.86 9.31 0.52
CA LEU A 236 -24.10 9.96 0.95
C LEU A 236 -24.88 10.59 -0.22
N ARG A 237 -24.28 10.61 -1.41
CA ARG A 237 -24.85 11.30 -2.59
C ARG A 237 -25.30 10.36 -3.70
N LEU A 238 -25.05 9.08 -3.55
CA LEU A 238 -25.55 8.06 -4.47
C LEU A 238 -27.09 8.13 -4.60
N TRP A 239 -27.80 8.35 -3.51
CA TRP A 239 -29.25 8.51 -3.47
C TRP A 239 -29.77 9.76 -4.22
N GLN A 240 -28.86 10.71 -4.50
CA GLN A 240 -29.15 11.92 -5.29
C GLN A 240 -28.81 11.75 -6.76
N GLY A 241 -28.43 10.52 -7.20
CA GLY A 241 -28.01 10.25 -8.56
C GLY A 241 -26.56 10.67 -8.91
N ILE A 242 -25.76 11.09 -7.88
CA ILE A 242 -24.38 11.53 -8.08
C ILE A 242 -23.47 10.32 -7.87
N TRP A 243 -23.22 9.58 -8.93
CA TRP A 243 -22.57 8.27 -8.91
C TRP A 243 -21.08 8.30 -9.30
N TRP A 244 -20.64 9.30 -10.06
CA TRP A 244 -19.34 9.30 -10.74
C TRP A 244 -18.14 9.27 -9.83
N GLU A 245 -18.10 10.09 -8.74
CA GLU A 245 -16.97 10.10 -7.81
C GLU A 245 -16.75 8.71 -7.20
N MET A 246 -17.81 8.05 -6.74
CA MET A 246 -17.72 6.71 -6.15
C MET A 246 -17.31 5.66 -7.18
N THR A 247 -17.93 5.67 -8.34
CA THR A 247 -17.69 4.67 -9.40
C THR A 247 -16.25 4.74 -9.89
N PHE A 248 -15.76 5.93 -10.26
CA PHE A 248 -14.39 6.06 -10.77
C PHE A 248 -13.34 5.76 -9.70
N THR A 249 -13.59 6.12 -8.44
CA THR A 249 -12.68 5.78 -7.34
C THR A 249 -12.65 4.28 -7.10
N THR A 250 -13.81 3.62 -7.09
CA THR A 250 -13.89 2.16 -6.92
C THR A 250 -13.22 1.42 -8.09
N LEU A 251 -13.42 1.87 -9.33
CA LEU A 251 -12.75 1.30 -10.51
C LEU A 251 -11.23 1.47 -10.44
N ALA A 252 -10.72 2.59 -9.94
CA ALA A 252 -9.29 2.79 -9.77
C ALA A 252 -8.71 1.83 -8.73
N ILE A 253 -9.36 1.63 -7.58
CA ILE A 253 -8.94 0.66 -6.58
C ILE A 253 -8.94 -0.75 -7.16
N PHE A 254 -10.04 -1.14 -7.79
CA PHE A 254 -10.20 -2.46 -8.41
C PHE A 254 -9.11 -2.75 -9.43
N ALA A 255 -8.85 -1.82 -10.35
CA ALA A 255 -7.83 -1.98 -11.37
C ALA A 255 -6.41 -2.05 -10.76
N LEU A 256 -6.11 -1.26 -9.71
CA LEU A 256 -4.82 -1.36 -9.00
C LEU A 256 -4.64 -2.73 -8.37
N VAL A 257 -5.64 -3.23 -7.65
CA VAL A 257 -5.60 -4.56 -7.00
C VAL A 257 -5.40 -5.65 -8.03
N LEU A 258 -6.12 -5.61 -9.17
CA LEU A 258 -5.94 -6.57 -10.26
C LEU A 258 -4.52 -6.57 -10.82
N VAL A 259 -3.96 -5.39 -11.06
CA VAL A 259 -2.59 -5.26 -11.61
C VAL A 259 -1.56 -5.86 -10.66
N PHE A 260 -1.68 -5.61 -9.36
CA PHE A 260 -0.74 -6.15 -8.37
C PHE A 260 -0.93 -7.66 -8.14
N ASN A 261 -2.15 -8.16 -8.18
CA ASN A 261 -2.41 -9.61 -8.12
C ASN A 261 -1.79 -10.31 -9.33
N HIS A 262 -2.02 -9.79 -10.53
CA HIS A 262 -1.38 -10.34 -11.72
C HIS A 262 0.16 -10.26 -11.65
N LEU A 263 0.71 -9.17 -11.13
CA LEU A 263 2.16 -9.07 -10.90
C LEU A 263 2.65 -10.14 -9.93
N ALA A 264 1.91 -10.40 -8.83
CA ALA A 264 2.26 -11.43 -7.86
C ALA A 264 2.26 -12.83 -8.50
N ASP A 265 1.28 -13.14 -9.35
CA ASP A 265 1.20 -14.41 -10.08
C ASP A 265 2.37 -14.57 -11.05
N VAL A 266 2.65 -13.56 -11.87
CA VAL A 266 3.81 -13.58 -12.81
C VAL A 266 5.14 -13.72 -12.07
N LEU A 267 5.32 -13.04 -10.93
CA LEU A 267 6.53 -13.16 -10.12
C LEU A 267 6.66 -14.57 -9.52
N ARG A 268 5.56 -15.14 -9.05
CA ARG A 268 5.55 -16.52 -8.53
C ARG A 268 5.94 -17.51 -9.61
N ASP A 269 5.31 -17.43 -10.79
CA ASP A 269 5.56 -18.35 -11.90
C ASP A 269 7.01 -18.26 -12.44
N ARG A 270 7.59 -17.07 -12.45
CA ARG A 270 8.96 -16.87 -12.95
C ARG A 270 10.05 -17.15 -11.91
N LEU A 271 9.77 -16.94 -10.64
CA LEU A 271 10.76 -17.02 -9.58
C LEU A 271 10.70 -18.32 -8.78
N ASP A 272 9.64 -19.14 -8.95
CA ASP A 272 9.55 -20.44 -8.30
C ASP A 272 10.44 -21.47 -9.00
N PRO A 273 11.50 -21.99 -8.31
CA PRO A 273 12.41 -22.96 -8.89
C PRO A 273 11.74 -24.32 -9.20
N ALA A 274 10.66 -24.66 -8.49
CA ALA A 274 9.96 -25.94 -8.68
C ALA A 274 9.28 -26.02 -10.04
N LEU A 275 8.75 -24.91 -10.56
CA LEU A 275 8.11 -24.82 -11.88
C LEU A 275 9.13 -24.84 -13.04
N ARG A 276 10.44 -24.60 -12.77
CA ARG A 276 11.49 -24.67 -13.78
C ARG A 276 11.99 -26.10 -14.06
N SER A 277 11.81 -27.02 -13.13
CA SER A 277 12.26 -28.42 -13.29
C SER A 277 11.29 -29.31 -14.09
N GLU A 278 10.07 -28.81 -14.38
CA GLU A 278 9.06 -29.51 -15.16
C GLU A 278 8.98 -29.06 -16.63
N ARG A 279 9.79 -28.08 -17.03
CA ARG A 279 9.95 -27.63 -18.44
C ARG A 279 11.32 -28.02 -18.98
#